data_39124033ef1b09324532a3983c5aa7a5
#
_entry.id   39124033ef1b09324532a3983c5aa7a5
#
_cell.length_a   1.000
_cell.length_b   1.000
_cell.length_c   1.000
_cell.angle_alpha   90.00
_cell.angle_beta   90.00
_cell.angle_gamma   90.00
#
_symmetry.space_group_name_H-M   'P 1'
#
loop_
_entity.id
_entity.type
_entity.pdbx_description
1 polymer ?
#
loop_
_entity_poly.entity_id
_entity_poly.type
_entity_poly.pdbx_seq_one_letter_code
_entity_poly.pdbx_strand_id
1 'polypeptide(L)'
;SIASFVNYLSQIIFTIVMVGFLGNSVSRAVISMRRIREILDAESAMTFKDIPDEELVGSLSFENVTFTYPMDKEPMLKDVTFTIEPGQMIGVVGATGAGKSTLAQLIPRLFDPQEGSIKIGGKDIREVSEGTLRKTVSIVLQRAILFSGTIADNLRQGKGDAEMPMPRPNRPQRTCLLYTSDAADEEDS
;
A
#
# COMPACT_ATOMS: atom_id res chain seq x y z
N SER A 1 65.59 -18.26 -21.29
CA SER A 1 66.16 -16.89 -21.17
C SER A 1 65.47 -16.13 -20.01
N ILE A 2 66.17 -15.15 -19.42
CA ILE A 2 65.69 -14.36 -18.31
C ILE A 2 64.34 -13.66 -18.65
N ALA A 3 64.18 -13.21 -19.90
CA ALA A 3 62.96 -12.56 -20.37
C ALA A 3 61.74 -13.50 -20.31
N SER A 4 61.87 -14.76 -20.62
CA SER A 4 60.80 -15.75 -20.54
C SER A 4 60.38 -16.00 -19.10
N PHE A 5 61.30 -16.03 -18.16
CA PHE A 5 61.05 -16.20 -16.74
C PHE A 5 60.27 -15.02 -16.15
N VAL A 6 60.68 -13.79 -16.47
CA VAL A 6 59.98 -12.57 -16.02
C VAL A 6 58.56 -12.55 -16.56
N ASN A 7 58.35 -12.94 -17.81
CA ASN A 7 57.00 -12.98 -18.41
C ASN A 7 56.10 -14.00 -17.70
N TYR A 8 56.57 -15.21 -17.40
CA TYR A 8 55.77 -16.19 -16.66
C TYR A 8 55.46 -15.74 -15.22
N LEU A 9 56.43 -15.11 -14.54
CA LEU A 9 56.18 -14.53 -13.21
C LEU A 9 55.09 -13.49 -13.26
N SER A 10 55.11 -12.56 -14.19
CA SER A 10 54.09 -11.53 -14.37
C SER A 10 52.73 -12.14 -14.65
N GLN A 11 52.66 -13.19 -15.45
CA GLN A 11 51.42 -13.89 -15.77
C GLN A 11 50.82 -14.60 -14.56
N ILE A 12 51.66 -15.21 -13.72
CA ILE A 12 51.24 -15.85 -12.47
C ILE A 12 50.64 -14.80 -11.51
N ILE A 13 51.33 -13.67 -11.29
CA ILE A 13 50.88 -12.59 -10.43
C ILE A 13 49.54 -12.05 -10.93
N PHE A 14 49.42 -11.79 -12.23
CA PHE A 14 48.15 -11.32 -12.82
C PHE A 14 47.01 -12.30 -12.58
N THR A 15 47.25 -13.60 -12.73
CA THR A 15 46.25 -14.65 -12.51
C THR A 15 45.78 -14.68 -11.04
N ILE A 16 46.70 -14.55 -10.09
CA ILE A 16 46.37 -14.51 -8.66
C ILE A 16 45.49 -13.30 -8.34
N VAL A 17 45.81 -12.12 -8.85
CA VAL A 17 45.01 -10.89 -8.67
C VAL A 17 43.62 -11.06 -9.26
N MET A 18 43.52 -11.65 -10.47
CA MET A 18 42.24 -11.93 -11.12
C MET A 18 41.34 -12.89 -10.30
N VAL A 19 41.94 -13.94 -9.73
CA VAL A 19 41.16 -14.86 -8.84
C VAL A 19 40.64 -14.14 -7.62
N GLY A 20 41.43 -13.27 -7.01
CA GLY A 20 40.99 -12.44 -5.90
C GLY A 20 39.84 -11.51 -6.27
N PHE A 21 39.91 -10.87 -7.43
CA PHE A 21 38.84 -10.01 -7.95
C PHE A 21 37.55 -10.79 -8.24
N LEU A 22 37.67 -11.97 -8.84
CA LEU A 22 36.51 -12.86 -9.09
C LEU A 22 35.82 -13.29 -7.79
N GLY A 23 36.60 -13.67 -6.77
CA GLY A 23 36.05 -14.03 -5.46
C GLY A 23 35.19 -12.92 -4.84
N ASN A 24 35.66 -11.68 -4.90
CA ASN A 24 34.94 -10.53 -4.41
C ASN A 24 33.66 -10.27 -5.23
N SER A 25 33.73 -10.43 -6.55
CA SER A 25 32.58 -10.25 -7.45
C SER A 25 31.50 -11.31 -7.22
N VAL A 26 31.90 -12.58 -7.03
CA VAL A 26 30.97 -13.67 -6.69
C VAL A 26 30.29 -13.42 -5.35
N SER A 27 31.02 -12.99 -4.33
CA SER A 27 30.46 -12.68 -3.02
C SER A 27 29.38 -11.59 -3.11
N ARG A 28 29.63 -10.53 -3.87
CA ARG A 28 28.63 -9.48 -4.11
C ARG A 28 27.40 -9.99 -4.87
N ALA A 29 27.62 -10.83 -5.89
CA ALA A 29 26.53 -11.44 -6.65
C ALA A 29 25.63 -12.32 -5.77
N VAL A 30 26.20 -13.13 -4.89
CA VAL A 30 25.45 -13.97 -3.94
C VAL A 30 24.58 -13.12 -3.00
N ILE A 31 25.14 -12.03 -2.45
CA ILE A 31 24.40 -11.13 -1.56
C ILE A 31 23.23 -10.47 -2.32
N SER A 32 23.47 -10.00 -3.53
CA SER A 32 22.43 -9.39 -4.37
C SER A 32 21.34 -10.40 -4.73
N MET A 33 21.71 -11.62 -5.08
CA MET A 33 20.76 -12.70 -5.38
C MET A 33 19.90 -13.05 -4.18
N ARG A 34 20.49 -13.07 -2.97
CA ARG A 34 19.75 -13.32 -1.74
C ARG A 34 18.68 -12.25 -1.49
N ARG A 35 19.01 -10.97 -1.66
CA ARG A 35 18.05 -9.86 -1.51
C ARG A 35 16.93 -9.93 -2.54
N ILE A 36 17.25 -10.30 -3.78
CA ILE A 36 16.24 -10.47 -4.83
C ILE A 36 15.30 -11.62 -4.46
N ARG A 37 15.84 -12.75 -4.03
CA ARG A 37 15.03 -13.89 -3.60
C ARG A 37 14.13 -13.55 -2.41
N GLU A 38 14.64 -12.83 -1.41
CA GLU A 38 13.86 -12.40 -0.26
C GLU A 38 12.62 -11.59 -0.65
N ILE A 39 12.73 -10.79 -1.71
CA ILE A 39 11.59 -10.04 -2.25
C ILE A 39 10.67 -10.91 -3.10
N LEU A 40 11.23 -11.79 -3.94
CA LEU A 40 10.44 -12.67 -4.81
C LEU A 40 9.72 -13.77 -4.03
N ASP A 41 10.34 -14.26 -2.97
CA ASP A 41 9.78 -15.31 -2.10
C ASP A 41 8.89 -14.72 -0.99
N ALA A 42 8.76 -13.38 -0.92
CA ALA A 42 7.86 -12.73 0.03
C ALA A 42 6.41 -13.05 -0.33
N GLU A 43 5.79 -13.88 0.46
CA GLU A 43 4.36 -14.16 0.34
C GLU A 43 3.54 -12.99 0.93
N SER A 44 2.44 -12.66 0.27
CA SER A 44 1.49 -11.69 0.81
C SER A 44 0.91 -12.23 2.12
N ALA A 45 1.01 -11.46 3.19
CA ALA A 45 0.40 -11.81 4.48
C ALA A 45 -1.13 -11.90 4.41
N MET A 46 -1.72 -11.33 3.35
CA MET A 46 -3.15 -11.37 3.10
C MET A 46 -3.48 -12.26 1.90
N THR A 47 -4.39 -13.19 2.12
CA THR A 47 -4.96 -14.04 1.07
C THR A 47 -6.43 -13.68 0.90
N PHE A 48 -6.84 -13.43 -0.34
CA PHE A 48 -8.25 -13.28 -0.68
C PHE A 48 -8.81 -14.63 -1.12
N LYS A 49 -10.07 -14.88 -0.81
CA LYS A 49 -10.77 -16.06 -1.32
C LYS A 49 -11.05 -15.88 -2.81
N ASP A 50 -10.78 -16.90 -3.58
CA ASP A 50 -11.14 -16.95 -5.00
C ASP A 50 -12.61 -17.34 -5.14
N ILE A 51 -13.48 -16.36 -4.99
CA ILE A 51 -14.93 -16.47 -5.11
C ILE A 51 -15.45 -15.45 -6.12
N PRO A 52 -16.58 -15.71 -6.78
CA PRO A 52 -17.17 -14.74 -7.71
C PRO A 52 -17.44 -13.39 -7.05
N ASP A 53 -17.28 -12.34 -7.84
CA ASP A 53 -17.63 -10.99 -7.40
C ASP A 53 -19.14 -10.86 -7.18
N GLU A 54 -19.50 -10.13 -6.15
CA GLU A 54 -20.88 -9.81 -5.79
C GLU A 54 -21.07 -8.33 -5.49
N GLU A 55 -22.30 -7.85 -5.52
CA GLU A 55 -22.61 -6.50 -5.10
C GLU A 55 -22.99 -6.50 -3.61
N LEU A 56 -22.35 -5.63 -2.83
CA LEU A 56 -22.63 -5.48 -1.41
C LEU A 56 -23.39 -4.19 -1.15
N VAL A 57 -24.28 -4.24 -0.19
CA VAL A 57 -24.94 -3.05 0.35
C VAL A 57 -23.91 -2.20 1.11
N GLY A 58 -23.95 -0.89 0.97
CA GLY A 58 -22.96 0.03 1.55
C GLY A 58 -23.11 0.27 3.05
N SER A 59 -23.43 -0.77 3.85
CA SER A 59 -23.33 -0.70 5.31
C SER A 59 -21.95 -1.15 5.76
N LEU A 60 -21.46 -0.58 6.86
CA LEU A 60 -20.16 -0.93 7.44
C LEU A 60 -20.33 -1.15 8.94
N SER A 61 -19.79 -2.25 9.47
CA SER A 61 -19.72 -2.49 10.92
C SER A 61 -18.33 -2.93 11.34
N PHE A 62 -17.89 -2.40 12.45
CA PHE A 62 -16.72 -2.85 13.22
C PHE A 62 -17.25 -3.51 14.49
N GLU A 63 -16.79 -4.70 14.79
CA GLU A 63 -17.21 -5.50 15.94
C GLU A 63 -15.99 -5.91 16.75
N ASN A 64 -15.76 -5.25 17.89
CA ASN A 64 -14.65 -5.48 18.84
C ASN A 64 -13.27 -5.53 18.15
N VAL A 65 -13.03 -4.63 17.21
CA VAL A 65 -11.83 -4.61 16.39
C VAL A 65 -10.65 -4.11 17.19
N THR A 66 -9.61 -4.97 17.29
CA THR A 66 -8.29 -4.62 17.82
C THR A 66 -7.26 -4.80 16.74
N PHE A 67 -6.43 -3.77 16.54
CA PHE A 67 -5.39 -3.79 15.51
C PHE A 67 -4.06 -3.24 15.99
N THR A 68 -3.00 -3.98 15.70
CA THR A 68 -1.59 -3.62 15.96
C THR A 68 -0.80 -3.73 14.66
N TYR A 69 0.03 -2.74 14.32
CA TYR A 69 0.94 -2.87 13.18
C TYR A 69 2.03 -3.92 13.46
N PRO A 70 2.53 -4.63 12.44
CA PRO A 70 3.51 -5.73 12.61
C PRO A 70 4.79 -5.32 13.37
N MET A 71 5.15 -4.04 13.35
CA MET A 71 6.36 -3.51 13.99
C MET A 71 6.09 -2.90 15.38
N ASP A 72 4.83 -2.74 15.76
CA ASP A 72 4.42 -2.12 17.01
C ASP A 72 4.12 -3.17 18.08
N LYS A 73 4.31 -2.77 19.35
CA LYS A 73 4.03 -3.64 20.50
C LYS A 73 2.66 -3.37 21.12
N GLU A 74 2.12 -2.18 20.89
CA GLU A 74 0.86 -1.74 21.46
C GLU A 74 -0.22 -1.63 20.36
N PRO A 75 -1.47 -1.94 20.68
CA PRO A 75 -2.56 -1.82 19.72
C PRO A 75 -2.81 -0.35 19.37
N MET A 76 -2.85 -0.08 18.07
CA MET A 76 -3.23 1.22 17.53
C MET A 76 -4.75 1.45 17.62
N LEU A 77 -5.53 0.39 17.48
CA LEU A 77 -6.98 0.38 17.73
C LEU A 77 -7.27 -0.72 18.74
N LYS A 78 -8.12 -0.41 19.72
CA LYS A 78 -8.48 -1.35 20.79
C LYS A 78 -9.98 -1.37 20.99
N ASP A 79 -10.57 -2.55 20.79
CA ASP A 79 -11.99 -2.85 21.04
C ASP A 79 -12.93 -1.83 20.37
N VAL A 80 -12.69 -1.53 19.09
CA VAL A 80 -13.48 -0.54 18.35
C VAL A 80 -14.74 -1.21 17.83
N THR A 81 -15.91 -0.65 18.21
CA THR A 81 -17.22 -1.14 17.80
C THR A 81 -18.10 0.02 17.37
N PHE A 82 -18.59 0.00 16.13
CA PHE A 82 -19.58 0.94 15.61
C PHE A 82 -20.22 0.39 14.32
N THR A 83 -21.35 0.98 13.92
CA THR A 83 -22.03 0.64 12.68
C THR A 83 -22.39 1.91 11.91
N ILE A 84 -22.30 1.82 10.59
CA ILE A 84 -22.68 2.87 9.63
C ILE A 84 -23.72 2.27 8.70
N GLU A 85 -24.89 2.90 8.65
CA GLU A 85 -25.96 2.50 7.74
C GLU A 85 -25.73 3.06 6.33
N PRO A 86 -26.30 2.43 5.30
CA PRO A 86 -26.21 2.92 3.93
C PRO A 86 -26.63 4.39 3.81
N GLY A 87 -25.81 5.20 3.13
CA GLY A 87 -26.08 6.62 2.90
C GLY A 87 -25.75 7.53 4.09
N GLN A 88 -25.30 7.00 5.22
CA GLN A 88 -24.82 7.83 6.32
C GLN A 88 -23.43 8.41 6.03
N MET A 89 -23.20 9.63 6.52
CA MET A 89 -21.90 10.28 6.58
C MET A 89 -21.46 10.39 8.03
N ILE A 90 -20.28 9.89 8.34
CA ILE A 90 -19.70 10.00 9.68
C ILE A 90 -18.40 10.80 9.63
N GLY A 91 -18.16 11.59 10.69
CA GLY A 91 -16.90 12.26 10.93
C GLY A 91 -16.11 11.54 12.01
N VAL A 92 -14.86 11.21 11.73
CA VAL A 92 -13.93 10.63 12.72
C VAL A 92 -13.01 11.73 13.22
N VAL A 93 -13.12 12.10 14.48
CA VAL A 93 -12.36 13.19 15.12
C VAL A 93 -11.44 12.60 16.20
N GLY A 94 -10.27 13.19 16.35
CA GLY A 94 -9.30 12.77 17.37
C GLY A 94 -7.93 13.40 17.11
N ALA A 95 -7.03 13.35 18.11
CA ALA A 95 -5.67 13.85 18.04
C ALA A 95 -4.86 13.13 16.96
N THR A 96 -3.75 13.72 16.55
CA THR A 96 -2.75 13.05 15.68
C THR A 96 -2.26 11.79 16.37
N GLY A 97 -2.18 10.68 15.63
CA GLY A 97 -1.82 9.37 16.19
C GLY A 97 -2.97 8.59 16.84
N ALA A 98 -4.20 9.11 16.90
CA ALA A 98 -5.36 8.42 17.49
C ALA A 98 -5.92 7.24 16.65
N GLY A 99 -5.26 6.82 15.58
CA GLY A 99 -5.69 5.68 14.77
C GLY A 99 -6.71 5.98 13.66
N LYS A 100 -7.06 7.25 13.39
CA LYS A 100 -8.05 7.62 12.35
C LYS A 100 -7.70 7.06 10.96
N SER A 101 -6.45 7.23 10.54
CA SER A 101 -5.96 6.72 9.26
C SER A 101 -5.90 5.20 9.23
N THR A 102 -5.54 4.59 10.36
CA THR A 102 -5.53 3.13 10.53
C THR A 102 -6.93 2.55 10.36
N LEU A 103 -7.93 3.17 11.00
CA LEU A 103 -9.31 2.77 10.86
C LEU A 103 -9.76 2.82 9.38
N ALA A 104 -9.43 3.91 8.68
CA ALA A 104 -9.75 4.05 7.26
C ALA A 104 -9.04 3.01 6.38
N GLN A 105 -7.81 2.59 6.73
CA GLN A 105 -7.02 1.60 6.00
C GLN A 105 -7.51 0.16 6.20
N LEU A 106 -8.17 -0.12 7.30
CA LEU A 106 -8.75 -1.43 7.57
C LEU A 106 -10.00 -1.71 6.71
N ILE A 107 -10.75 -0.68 6.32
CA ILE A 107 -11.98 -0.83 5.53
C ILE A 107 -11.72 -1.45 4.15
N PRO A 108 -10.75 -0.96 3.33
CA PRO A 108 -10.39 -1.60 2.07
C PRO A 108 -9.52 -2.86 2.27
N ARG A 109 -9.38 -3.34 3.51
CA ARG A 109 -8.57 -4.50 3.86
C ARG A 109 -7.12 -4.38 3.42
N LEU A 110 -6.45 -3.23 3.71
CA LEU A 110 -4.99 -3.12 3.55
C LEU A 110 -4.24 -3.87 4.66
N PHE A 111 -4.92 -4.16 5.76
CA PHE A 111 -4.48 -4.98 6.88
C PHE A 111 -5.67 -5.77 7.42
N ASP A 112 -5.40 -6.93 8.01
CA ASP A 112 -6.40 -7.71 8.74
C ASP A 112 -6.27 -7.41 10.25
N PRO A 113 -7.38 -7.19 10.97
CA PRO A 113 -7.34 -7.02 12.42
C PRO A 113 -6.98 -8.33 13.11
N GLN A 114 -6.29 -8.24 14.27
CA GLN A 114 -5.93 -9.40 15.06
C GLN A 114 -7.15 -9.96 15.83
N GLU A 115 -8.04 -9.07 16.27
CA GLU A 115 -9.26 -9.43 16.96
C GLU A 115 -10.46 -8.72 16.38
N GLY A 116 -11.63 -9.32 16.51
CA GLY A 116 -12.86 -8.78 16.01
C GLY A 116 -13.11 -9.02 14.52
N SER A 117 -14.13 -8.36 13.99
CA SER A 117 -14.52 -8.48 12.60
C SER A 117 -14.95 -7.13 12.01
N ILE A 118 -14.69 -6.95 10.72
CA ILE A 118 -15.14 -5.80 9.94
C ILE A 118 -16.08 -6.35 8.86
N LYS A 119 -17.30 -5.83 8.79
CA LYS A 119 -18.30 -6.31 7.85
C LYS A 119 -18.77 -5.20 6.93
N ILE A 120 -18.94 -5.53 5.66
CA ILE A 120 -19.55 -4.65 4.64
C ILE A 120 -20.75 -5.39 4.07
N GLY A 121 -21.93 -4.74 4.07
CA GLY A 121 -23.17 -5.40 3.65
C GLY A 121 -23.52 -6.63 4.51
N GLY A 122 -23.08 -6.66 5.78
CA GLY A 122 -23.27 -7.77 6.69
C GLY A 122 -22.27 -8.94 6.52
N LYS A 123 -21.37 -8.89 5.52
CA LYS A 123 -20.36 -9.92 5.29
C LYS A 123 -18.99 -9.48 5.80
N ASP A 124 -18.26 -10.38 6.43
CA ASP A 124 -16.88 -10.14 6.87
C ASP A 124 -15.98 -9.88 5.64
N ILE A 125 -15.17 -8.83 5.70
CA ILE A 125 -14.26 -8.46 4.60
C ILE A 125 -13.25 -9.56 4.26
N ARG A 126 -12.98 -10.48 5.19
CA ARG A 126 -12.12 -11.65 4.98
C ARG A 126 -12.81 -12.75 4.15
N GLU A 127 -14.12 -12.69 4.02
CA GLU A 127 -14.94 -13.66 3.29
C GLU A 127 -15.41 -13.14 1.92
N VAL A 128 -14.99 -11.95 1.55
CA VAL A 128 -15.35 -11.29 0.30
C VAL A 128 -14.17 -11.38 -0.69
N SER A 129 -14.48 -11.49 -2.00
CA SER A 129 -13.46 -11.45 -3.05
C SER A 129 -12.75 -10.09 -3.11
N GLU A 130 -11.52 -10.08 -3.58
CA GLU A 130 -10.77 -8.83 -3.78
C GLU A 130 -11.49 -7.90 -4.76
N GLY A 131 -12.06 -8.46 -5.83
CA GLY A 131 -12.80 -7.70 -6.84
C GLY A 131 -14.05 -7.01 -6.27
N THR A 132 -14.83 -7.73 -5.45
CA THR A 132 -15.99 -7.16 -4.75
C THR A 132 -15.57 -6.03 -3.82
N LEU A 133 -14.54 -6.23 -3.00
CA LEU A 133 -14.09 -5.23 -2.05
C LEU A 133 -13.61 -3.95 -2.75
N ARG A 134 -12.81 -4.09 -3.81
CA ARG A 134 -12.32 -2.94 -4.62
C ARG A 134 -13.43 -2.19 -5.35
N LYS A 135 -14.51 -2.87 -5.76
CA LYS A 135 -15.68 -2.24 -6.36
C LYS A 135 -16.55 -1.50 -5.35
N THR A 136 -16.63 -2.03 -4.12
CA THR A 136 -17.51 -1.50 -3.07
C THR A 136 -16.86 -0.37 -2.27
N VAL A 137 -15.53 -0.46 -2.03
CA VAL A 137 -14.79 0.48 -1.17
C VAL A 137 -13.81 1.28 -2.00
N SER A 138 -13.88 2.61 -1.86
CA SER A 138 -12.87 3.52 -2.40
C SER A 138 -12.28 4.36 -1.27
N ILE A 139 -10.96 4.54 -1.30
CA ILE A 139 -10.25 5.38 -0.35
C ILE A 139 -9.59 6.56 -1.06
N VAL A 140 -9.76 7.75 -0.51
CA VAL A 140 -9.03 8.95 -0.96
C VAL A 140 -7.90 9.19 0.04
N LEU A 141 -6.66 9.06 -0.44
CA LEU A 141 -5.48 9.27 0.39
C LEU A 141 -5.23 10.75 0.62
N GLN A 142 -4.67 11.10 1.76
CA GLN A 142 -4.30 12.48 2.12
C GLN A 142 -3.31 13.09 1.11
N ARG A 143 -2.38 12.30 0.57
CA ARG A 143 -1.49 12.69 -0.53
C ARG A 143 -1.97 12.04 -1.82
N ALA A 144 -2.45 12.85 -2.75
CA ALA A 144 -2.75 12.39 -4.09
C ALA A 144 -1.45 12.05 -4.84
N ILE A 145 -1.33 10.84 -5.34
CA ILE A 145 -0.24 10.41 -6.21
C ILE A 145 -0.75 10.52 -7.64
N LEU A 146 -0.06 11.28 -8.47
CA LEU A 146 -0.34 11.36 -9.89
C LEU A 146 0.65 10.48 -10.64
N PHE A 147 0.13 9.68 -11.56
CA PHE A 147 0.96 8.90 -12.49
C PHE A 147 1.47 9.79 -13.62
N SER A 148 2.63 9.44 -14.18
CA SER A 148 3.17 10.09 -15.36
C SER A 148 2.19 9.98 -16.53
N GLY A 149 1.83 11.10 -17.14
CA GLY A 149 0.85 11.16 -18.22
C GLY A 149 0.00 12.41 -18.16
N THR A 150 -1.11 12.43 -18.88
CA THR A 150 -2.03 13.56 -18.89
C THR A 150 -2.99 13.50 -17.69
N ILE A 151 -3.66 14.60 -17.39
CA ILE A 151 -4.75 14.66 -16.40
C ILE A 151 -5.85 13.67 -16.78
N ALA A 152 -6.17 13.57 -18.08
CA ALA A 152 -7.15 12.63 -18.61
C ALA A 152 -6.78 11.17 -18.32
N ASP A 153 -5.50 10.80 -18.45
CA ASP A 153 -5.02 9.46 -18.17
C ASP A 153 -5.14 9.15 -16.68
N ASN A 154 -4.80 10.09 -15.81
CA ASN A 154 -4.96 9.95 -14.37
C ASN A 154 -6.42 9.78 -13.95
N LEU A 155 -7.35 10.51 -14.56
CA LEU A 155 -8.79 10.37 -14.28
C LEU A 155 -9.35 9.03 -14.77
N ARG A 156 -8.78 8.44 -15.83
CA ARG A 156 -9.20 7.14 -16.38
C ARG A 156 -8.61 5.93 -15.64
N GLN A 157 -7.70 6.13 -14.70
CA GLN A 157 -7.10 5.00 -13.96
C GLN A 157 -8.13 4.11 -13.25
N GLY A 158 -9.24 4.69 -12.79
CA GLY A 158 -10.33 3.94 -12.14
C GLY A 158 -11.27 3.23 -13.11
N LYS A 159 -11.38 3.73 -14.36
CA LYS A 159 -12.24 3.17 -15.40
C LYS A 159 -11.69 3.56 -16.78
N GLY A 160 -11.01 2.62 -17.44
CA GLY A 160 -10.26 2.86 -18.67
C GLY A 160 -11.09 3.37 -19.85
N ASP A 161 -12.37 3.05 -19.88
CA ASP A 161 -13.35 3.44 -20.90
C ASP A 161 -14.22 4.65 -20.49
N ALA A 162 -13.86 5.34 -19.39
CA ALA A 162 -14.62 6.51 -18.96
C ALA A 162 -14.49 7.64 -19.98
N GLU A 163 -15.63 8.03 -20.58
CA GLU A 163 -15.72 9.26 -21.34
C GLU A 163 -15.60 10.47 -20.40
N MET A 164 -14.68 11.38 -20.73
CA MET A 164 -14.61 12.64 -20.01
C MET A 164 -15.84 13.48 -20.37
N PRO A 165 -16.71 13.83 -19.43
CA PRO A 165 -17.74 14.81 -19.71
C PRO A 165 -17.04 16.12 -20.13
N MET A 166 -17.32 16.59 -21.34
CA MET A 166 -16.83 17.89 -21.82
C MET A 166 -17.08 18.93 -20.72
N PRO A 167 -16.11 19.77 -20.37
CA PRO A 167 -16.31 20.80 -19.37
C PRO A 167 -17.45 21.71 -19.87
N ARG A 168 -18.54 21.73 -19.14
CA ARG A 168 -19.64 22.67 -19.45
C ARG A 168 -19.12 24.08 -19.11
N PRO A 169 -19.11 25.03 -20.07
CA PRO A 169 -18.40 26.29 -19.94
C PRO A 169 -18.94 27.22 -18.84
N ASN A 170 -19.93 26.83 -18.06
CA ASN A 170 -20.55 27.72 -17.06
C ASN A 170 -20.99 27.03 -15.75
N ARG A 171 -20.32 25.97 -15.31
CA ARG A 171 -20.54 25.50 -13.93
C ARG A 171 -19.36 25.91 -13.07
N PRO A 172 -19.56 26.69 -11.98
CA PRO A 172 -18.49 26.90 -11.01
C PRO A 172 -18.05 25.51 -10.52
N GLN A 173 -16.78 25.21 -10.71
CA GLN A 173 -16.18 23.97 -10.20
C GLN A 173 -16.37 24.03 -8.68
N ARG A 174 -17.27 23.21 -8.16
CA ARG A 174 -17.31 22.91 -6.74
C ARG A 174 -16.09 22.04 -6.48
N THR A 175 -14.98 22.68 -6.19
CA THR A 175 -13.80 22.05 -5.62
C THR A 175 -14.27 21.45 -4.29
N CYS A 176 -14.35 20.14 -4.22
CA CYS A 176 -14.53 19.44 -2.96
C CYS A 176 -13.21 19.59 -2.19
N LEU A 177 -13.08 20.70 -1.45
CA LEU A 177 -11.98 20.88 -0.51
C LEU A 177 -12.35 20.01 0.71
N LEU A 178 -11.80 18.80 0.77
CA LEU A 178 -11.69 18.08 2.02
C LEU A 178 -10.66 18.83 2.87
N TYR A 179 -11.14 19.72 3.72
CA TYR A 179 -10.32 20.39 4.71
C TYR A 179 -10.04 19.40 5.83
N THR A 180 -8.83 18.87 5.94
CA THR A 180 -8.36 18.21 7.15
C THR A 180 -7.83 19.29 8.08
N SER A 181 -8.29 19.32 9.33
CA SER A 181 -7.96 20.33 10.34
C SER A 181 -6.51 20.31 10.86
N ASP A 182 -5.60 19.64 10.17
CA ASP A 182 -4.17 19.60 10.53
C ASP A 182 -3.39 20.83 10.02
N ALA A 183 -4.05 21.78 9.33
CA ALA A 183 -3.40 22.99 8.82
C ALA A 183 -3.36 24.15 9.82
N ALA A 184 -3.89 23.98 11.02
CA ALA A 184 -3.99 25.05 12.02
C ALA A 184 -2.78 25.13 12.98
N ASP A 185 -1.85 24.17 12.96
CA ASP A 185 -0.76 24.10 13.94
C ASP A 185 0.62 24.54 13.41
N GLU A 186 0.71 25.05 12.16
CA GLU A 186 2.01 25.49 11.58
C GLU A 186 2.24 27.01 11.53
N GLU A 187 1.36 27.84 12.11
CA GLU A 187 1.55 29.32 12.07
C GLU A 187 2.07 29.94 13.39
N ASP A 188 2.45 29.15 14.39
CA ASP A 188 3.04 29.68 15.64
C ASP A 188 4.39 29.00 15.98
N SER A 189 5.43 29.25 15.17
CA SER A 189 6.83 29.00 15.56
C SER A 189 7.79 29.98 14.87
#